data_42512b4c1f7854967797fa1ef4bacfbd
#
_entry.id   42512b4c1f7854967797fa1ef4bacfbd
#
_cell.length_a   1.000
_cell.length_b   1.000
_cell.length_c   1.000
_cell.angle_alpha   90.00
_cell.angle_beta   90.00
_cell.angle_gamma   90.00
#
_symmetry.space_group_name_H-M   'P 1'
#
loop_
_entity.id
_entity.type
_entity.pdbx_description
1 polymer ?
#
loop_
_entity_poly.entity_id
_entity_poly.type
_entity_poly.pdbx_seq_one_letter_code
_entity_poly.pdbx_strand_id
1 'polypeptide(L)'
;MRTRSALRRQLTVAALATLAFTIGLSAQQTAGKFPGGCAEPPKRPSETGCYLSAILPVDKLPDAPLFWHLHSYPSLAAAEAAKAESLSVVAQSLDKVWLFTLAPAEWRPADGQRVAIIGPLPLPRSSRYIARFMEATFPPGQGMVTTVHRHAGPEAWYVLTGAQCLRTPEQVMVLRSGEGGFAPPGPPMVLTSIGPETRRAVFLVLHDASEPWQTNTSEWTPTSECPARE
;
A
#
# COMPACT_ATOMS: atom_id res chain seq x y z
N MET A 1 -3.84 -87.21 50.34
CA MET A 1 -3.21 -85.89 50.45
C MET A 1 -3.51 -85.14 49.16
N ARG A 2 -4.22 -84.03 49.26
CA ARG A 2 -4.82 -83.28 48.09
C ARG A 2 -3.93 -82.15 47.75
N THR A 3 -3.40 -82.10 46.52
CA THR A 3 -2.68 -80.97 45.95
C THR A 3 -3.69 -80.06 45.17
N ARG A 4 -3.80 -78.84 45.59
CA ARG A 4 -4.63 -77.82 44.90
C ARG A 4 -3.77 -77.06 43.87
N SER A 5 -4.11 -77.20 42.58
CA SER A 5 -3.57 -76.40 41.51
C SER A 5 -4.20 -75.01 41.52
N ALA A 6 -3.40 -73.96 41.61
CA ALA A 6 -3.81 -72.55 41.44
C ALA A 6 -3.71 -72.15 39.98
N LEU A 7 -4.87 -71.88 39.43
CA LEU A 7 -5.00 -71.36 38.04
C LEU A 7 -4.71 -69.84 38.01
N ARG A 8 -3.56 -69.45 37.50
CA ARG A 8 -3.28 -67.99 37.22
C ARG A 8 -4.00 -67.56 35.96
N ARG A 9 -4.98 -66.64 36.10
CA ARG A 9 -5.55 -65.93 35.00
C ARG A 9 -4.61 -64.80 34.60
N GLN A 10 -4.09 -64.83 33.36
CA GLN A 10 -3.40 -63.74 32.74
C GLN A 10 -4.48 -62.82 32.14
N LEU A 11 -4.54 -61.61 32.66
CA LEU A 11 -5.34 -60.48 32.03
C LEU A 11 -4.45 -59.79 30.98
N THR A 12 -4.78 -60.06 29.73
CA THR A 12 -4.19 -59.32 28.60
C THR A 12 -4.89 -57.95 28.48
N VAL A 13 -4.18 -56.88 28.83
CA VAL A 13 -4.64 -55.51 28.61
C VAL A 13 -4.29 -55.15 27.17
N ALA A 14 -5.30 -55.08 26.32
CA ALA A 14 -5.17 -54.54 24.97
C ALA A 14 -5.14 -53.02 25.06
N ALA A 15 -3.97 -52.41 24.81
CA ALA A 15 -3.84 -50.96 24.66
C ALA A 15 -4.33 -50.57 23.28
N LEU A 16 -5.51 -49.93 23.18
CA LEU A 16 -5.95 -49.25 21.98
C LEU A 16 -5.18 -47.93 21.87
N ALA A 17 -4.23 -47.87 20.94
CA ALA A 17 -3.58 -46.65 20.53
C ALA A 17 -4.53 -45.89 19.57
N THR A 18 -5.24 -44.87 20.07
CA THR A 18 -5.98 -43.92 19.24
C THR A 18 -4.99 -42.96 18.58
N LEU A 19 -4.70 -43.19 17.29
CA LEU A 19 -4.03 -42.20 16.45
C LEU A 19 -4.98 -41.02 16.23
N ALA A 20 -4.73 -39.94 16.95
CA ALA A 20 -5.36 -38.66 16.67
C ALA A 20 -4.73 -38.07 15.38
N PHE A 21 -5.38 -38.24 14.23
CA PHE A 21 -5.08 -37.47 13.02
C PHE A 21 -5.49 -36.05 13.28
N THR A 22 -4.52 -35.18 13.61
CA THR A 22 -4.71 -33.73 13.53
C THR A 22 -4.72 -33.34 12.05
N ILE A 23 -5.91 -33.23 11.48
CA ILE A 23 -6.10 -32.58 10.20
C ILE A 23 -5.77 -31.11 10.43
N GLY A 24 -4.54 -30.72 10.07
CA GLY A 24 -4.16 -29.32 9.97
C GLY A 24 -5.04 -28.67 8.90
N LEU A 25 -6.12 -28.01 9.31
CA LEU A 25 -6.80 -27.05 8.43
C LEU A 25 -5.78 -25.94 8.14
N SER A 26 -5.06 -26.07 7.03
CA SER A 26 -4.43 -24.92 6.38
C SER A 26 -5.57 -24.01 5.97
N ALA A 27 -5.84 -22.99 6.78
CA ALA A 27 -6.68 -21.89 6.40
C ALA A 27 -6.02 -21.26 5.15
N GLN A 28 -6.50 -21.61 3.97
CA GLN A 28 -6.22 -20.84 2.77
C GLN A 28 -6.83 -19.47 3.00
N GLN A 29 -6.01 -18.54 3.47
CA GLN A 29 -6.36 -17.14 3.54
C GLN A 29 -6.56 -16.69 2.09
N THR A 30 -7.82 -16.58 1.68
CA THR A 30 -8.19 -15.97 0.40
C THR A 30 -7.59 -14.56 0.39
N ALA A 31 -6.80 -14.26 -0.65
CA ALA A 31 -6.27 -12.92 -0.87
C ALA A 31 -7.44 -11.92 -0.78
N GLY A 32 -7.41 -11.09 0.26
CA GLY A 32 -8.46 -10.09 0.47
C GLY A 32 -8.45 -9.10 -0.68
N LYS A 33 -9.53 -9.05 -1.47
CA LYS A 33 -9.72 -7.97 -2.42
C LYS A 33 -10.06 -6.71 -1.63
N PHE A 34 -9.26 -5.66 -1.80
CA PHE A 34 -9.58 -4.36 -1.26
C PHE A 34 -10.68 -3.72 -2.13
N PRO A 35 -11.90 -3.50 -1.62
CA PRO A 35 -12.94 -2.79 -2.37
C PRO A 35 -12.46 -1.35 -2.55
N GLY A 36 -12.24 -0.96 -3.79
CA GLY A 36 -11.65 0.33 -4.14
C GLY A 36 -12.20 1.52 -3.35
N GLY A 37 -11.31 2.36 -2.91
CA GLY A 37 -11.56 3.57 -2.14
C GLY A 37 -10.72 3.63 -0.87
N CYS A 38 -10.17 4.82 -0.57
CA CYS A 38 -9.50 5.06 0.69
C CYS A 38 -10.47 5.74 1.65
N ALA A 39 -10.58 5.20 2.85
CA ALA A 39 -11.46 5.68 3.91
C ALA A 39 -10.89 6.95 4.57
N GLU A 40 -11.64 7.51 5.50
CA GLU A 40 -11.13 8.48 6.46
C GLU A 40 -9.93 7.90 7.22
N PRO A 41 -9.05 8.76 7.79
CA PRO A 41 -7.89 8.29 8.53
C PRO A 41 -8.24 7.26 9.60
N PRO A 42 -7.38 6.26 9.83
CA PRO A 42 -7.63 5.25 10.84
C PRO A 42 -7.66 5.87 12.22
N LYS A 43 -8.49 5.33 13.11
CA LYS A 43 -8.53 5.76 14.53
C LYS A 43 -7.28 5.33 15.29
N ARG A 44 -6.52 4.37 14.73
CA ARG A 44 -5.27 3.86 15.29
C ARG A 44 -4.18 3.93 14.21
N PRO A 45 -2.97 4.37 14.56
CA PRO A 45 -1.83 4.33 13.65
C PRO A 45 -1.62 2.91 13.10
N SER A 46 -1.25 2.82 11.82
CA SER A 46 -0.89 1.55 11.14
C SER A 46 -2.02 0.52 11.02
N GLU A 47 -3.28 0.94 11.13
CA GLU A 47 -4.41 0.06 10.85
C GLU A 47 -4.39 -0.41 9.39
N THR A 48 -4.70 -1.69 9.18
CA THR A 48 -4.75 -2.28 7.83
C THR A 48 -5.80 -1.59 6.99
N GLY A 49 -5.42 -1.13 5.82
CA GLY A 49 -6.31 -0.46 4.89
C GLY A 49 -5.63 0.64 4.09
N CYS A 50 -6.44 1.38 3.37
CA CYS A 50 -6.08 2.60 2.66
C CYS A 50 -6.83 3.79 3.27
N TYR A 51 -6.13 4.89 3.54
CA TYR A 51 -6.68 6.05 4.23
C TYR A 51 -6.26 7.36 3.58
N LEU A 52 -7.16 8.32 3.58
CA LEU A 52 -6.92 9.66 3.09
C LEU A 52 -6.16 10.47 4.15
N SER A 53 -4.98 10.97 3.82
CA SER A 53 -4.15 11.79 4.72
C SER A 53 -4.37 13.29 4.51
N ALA A 54 -4.54 13.72 3.25
CA ALA A 54 -4.84 15.13 2.91
C ALA A 54 -5.42 15.26 1.50
N ILE A 55 -6.09 16.40 1.25
CA ILE A 55 -6.55 16.82 -0.07
C ILE A 55 -6.03 18.22 -0.34
N LEU A 56 -5.55 18.46 -1.55
CA LEU A 56 -5.11 19.76 -2.01
C LEU A 56 -5.72 20.06 -3.39
N PRO A 57 -6.62 21.05 -3.50
CA PRO A 57 -7.04 21.57 -4.81
C PRO A 57 -5.85 22.25 -5.51
N VAL A 58 -5.71 22.00 -6.81
CA VAL A 58 -4.64 22.53 -7.65
C VAL A 58 -5.27 23.27 -8.83
N ASP A 59 -5.50 24.57 -8.65
CA ASP A 59 -6.16 25.40 -9.66
C ASP A 59 -5.23 25.80 -10.81
N LYS A 60 -3.94 25.90 -10.53
CA LYS A 60 -2.94 26.29 -11.53
C LYS A 60 -1.65 25.52 -11.30
N LEU A 61 -1.19 24.88 -12.35
CA LEU A 61 0.13 24.24 -12.38
C LEU A 61 1.21 25.26 -12.78
N PRO A 62 2.42 25.18 -12.21
CA PRO A 62 3.56 25.93 -12.69
C PRO A 62 3.94 25.51 -14.12
N ASP A 63 4.56 26.41 -14.86
CA ASP A 63 5.05 26.12 -16.21
C ASP A 63 6.43 25.44 -16.17
N ALA A 64 6.48 24.32 -15.45
CA ALA A 64 7.68 23.47 -15.28
C ALA A 64 7.24 22.03 -15.02
N PRO A 65 8.10 21.04 -15.29
CA PRO A 65 7.84 19.66 -14.89
C PRO A 65 7.63 19.57 -13.39
N LEU A 66 6.56 18.85 -12.96
CA LEU A 66 6.20 18.70 -11.57
C LEU A 66 6.70 17.38 -11.01
N PHE A 67 7.22 17.47 -9.80
CA PHE A 67 7.63 16.34 -8.98
C PHE A 67 6.87 16.36 -7.66
N TRP A 68 6.61 15.19 -7.12
CA TRP A 68 6.15 15.03 -5.76
C TRP A 68 7.36 14.94 -4.83
N HIS A 69 7.52 15.96 -3.98
CA HIS A 69 8.54 16.03 -2.94
C HIS A 69 7.97 15.55 -1.62
N LEU A 70 8.70 14.64 -0.97
CA LEU A 70 8.38 14.10 0.35
C LEU A 70 9.46 14.52 1.35
N HIS A 71 9.08 15.33 2.33
CA HIS A 71 9.96 15.70 3.43
C HIS A 71 9.31 15.29 4.76
N SER A 72 10.11 14.76 5.69
CA SER A 72 9.68 14.43 7.05
C SER A 72 10.17 15.46 8.04
N TYR A 73 9.36 15.70 9.08
CA TYR A 73 9.60 16.68 10.13
C TYR A 73 9.40 16.09 11.52
N PRO A 74 10.05 16.65 12.57
CA PRO A 74 9.88 16.17 13.94
C PRO A 74 8.51 16.53 14.54
N SER A 75 7.82 17.54 13.99
CA SER A 75 6.52 17.99 14.48
C SER A 75 5.67 18.65 13.40
N LEU A 76 4.36 18.71 13.63
CA LEU A 76 3.43 19.46 12.76
C LEU A 76 3.82 20.93 12.68
N ALA A 77 4.19 21.56 13.81
CA ALA A 77 4.57 22.97 13.83
C ALA A 77 5.81 23.24 12.96
N ALA A 78 6.81 22.36 12.99
CA ALA A 78 7.98 22.49 12.15
C ALA A 78 7.64 22.33 10.64
N ALA A 79 6.78 21.38 10.30
CA ALA A 79 6.34 21.17 8.92
C ALA A 79 5.50 22.34 8.39
N GLU A 80 4.58 22.89 9.20
CA GLU A 80 3.79 24.07 8.83
C GLU A 80 4.65 25.33 8.66
N ALA A 81 5.68 25.52 9.50
CA ALA A 81 6.62 26.63 9.35
C ALA A 81 7.45 26.53 8.07
N ALA A 82 7.73 25.33 7.59
CA ALA A 82 8.46 25.07 6.35
C ALA A 82 7.58 25.10 5.09
N LYS A 83 6.27 25.14 5.26
CA LYS A 83 5.28 25.16 4.16
C LYS A 83 5.26 26.55 3.50
N ALA A 84 6.04 26.70 2.44
CA ALA A 84 6.20 27.99 1.75
C ALA A 84 5.31 28.14 0.49
N GLU A 85 4.77 27.05 -0.05
CA GLU A 85 4.17 27.03 -1.36
C GLU A 85 2.68 26.68 -1.33
N SER A 86 1.93 27.25 -2.30
CA SER A 86 0.50 26.95 -2.47
C SER A 86 0.20 25.50 -2.83
N LEU A 87 1.19 24.77 -3.36
CA LEU A 87 1.08 23.34 -3.72
C LEU A 87 1.71 22.42 -2.66
N SER A 88 1.62 22.81 -1.41
CA SER A 88 2.13 22.04 -0.28
C SER A 88 1.05 21.76 0.75
N VAL A 89 1.12 20.60 1.38
CA VAL A 89 0.25 20.19 2.49
C VAL A 89 1.03 19.46 3.56
N VAL A 90 0.71 19.74 4.81
CA VAL A 90 1.22 18.99 5.96
C VAL A 90 0.23 17.90 6.32
N ALA A 91 0.74 16.68 6.55
CA ALA A 91 -0.07 15.53 6.95
C ALA A 91 0.66 14.68 7.99
N GLN A 92 -0.12 14.06 8.90
CA GLN A 92 0.37 12.94 9.70
C GLN A 92 -0.05 11.64 9.02
N SER A 93 0.91 10.78 8.76
CA SER A 93 0.68 9.52 8.05
C SER A 93 1.78 8.52 8.39
N LEU A 94 1.40 7.28 8.68
CA LEU A 94 2.32 6.18 8.98
C LEU A 94 3.37 6.53 10.05
N ASP A 95 2.92 7.12 11.17
CA ASP A 95 3.72 7.53 12.33
C ASP A 95 4.77 8.63 12.03
N LYS A 96 4.58 9.37 10.94
CA LYS A 96 5.46 10.47 10.53
C LYS A 96 4.66 11.76 10.29
N VAL A 97 5.35 12.87 10.44
CA VAL A 97 4.86 14.18 9.96
C VAL A 97 5.52 14.46 8.62
N TRP A 98 4.69 14.71 7.63
CA TRP A 98 5.09 14.94 6.25
C TRP A 98 4.79 16.36 5.82
N LEU A 99 5.68 16.93 5.03
CA LEU A 99 5.38 17.99 4.08
C LEU A 99 5.42 17.38 2.69
N PHE A 100 4.25 17.27 2.07
CA PHE A 100 4.08 16.88 0.67
C PHE A 100 3.99 18.14 -0.18
N THR A 101 4.83 18.23 -1.19
CA THR A 101 4.87 19.39 -2.08
C THR A 101 4.91 18.94 -3.54
N LEU A 102 4.14 19.64 -4.39
CA LEU A 102 4.20 19.51 -5.84
C LEU A 102 4.99 20.70 -6.38
N ALA A 103 6.20 20.48 -6.87
CA ALA A 103 7.13 21.54 -7.28
C ALA A 103 8.10 21.05 -8.36
N PRO A 104 8.84 21.97 -9.03
CA PRO A 104 9.97 21.60 -9.88
C PRO A 104 11.06 20.79 -9.12
N ALA A 105 11.91 20.09 -9.87
CA ALA A 105 12.90 19.16 -9.30
C ALA A 105 13.89 19.82 -8.33
N GLU A 106 14.24 21.07 -8.58
CA GLU A 106 15.20 21.85 -7.78
C GLU A 106 14.62 22.42 -6.48
N TRP A 107 13.31 22.40 -6.32
CA TRP A 107 12.65 22.93 -5.11
C TRP A 107 13.16 22.27 -3.83
N ARG A 108 13.35 23.06 -2.79
CA ARG A 108 13.76 22.62 -1.46
C ARG A 108 13.04 23.45 -0.39
N PRO A 109 12.51 22.83 0.66
CA PRO A 109 12.05 23.56 1.83
C PRO A 109 13.23 24.14 2.61
N ALA A 110 12.96 25.09 3.52
CA ALA A 110 13.97 25.68 4.38
C ALA A 110 14.65 24.63 5.27
N ASP A 111 13.87 23.67 5.77
CA ASP A 111 14.30 22.62 6.69
C ASP A 111 13.61 21.28 6.35
N GLY A 112 13.90 20.24 7.14
CA GLY A 112 13.30 18.93 7.01
C GLY A 112 14.19 17.90 6.34
N GLN A 113 13.94 16.65 6.64
CA GLN A 113 14.63 15.53 6.02
C GLN A 113 13.97 15.18 4.70
N ARG A 114 14.68 15.36 3.60
CA ARG A 114 14.20 14.86 2.30
C ARG A 114 14.18 13.33 2.31
N VAL A 115 12.99 12.78 2.01
CA VAL A 115 12.76 11.34 1.93
C VAL A 115 12.78 10.87 0.49
N ALA A 116 12.05 11.56 -0.40
CA ALA A 116 12.00 11.21 -1.82
C ALA A 116 11.62 12.42 -2.71
N ILE A 117 11.93 12.29 -4.00
CA ILE A 117 11.40 13.10 -5.09
C ILE A 117 10.94 12.15 -6.17
N ILE A 118 9.67 12.24 -6.59
CA ILE A 118 9.05 11.31 -7.55
C ILE A 118 8.48 12.11 -8.72
N GLY A 119 8.87 11.75 -9.92
CA GLY A 119 8.45 12.42 -11.14
C GLY A 119 9.53 12.41 -12.23
N PRO A 120 9.37 13.21 -13.31
CA PRO A 120 8.31 14.18 -13.53
C PRO A 120 6.95 13.52 -13.74
N LEU A 121 5.92 14.05 -13.09
CA LEU A 121 4.56 13.53 -13.19
C LEU A 121 3.96 13.91 -14.56
N PRO A 122 3.42 12.96 -15.34
CA PRO A 122 2.90 13.19 -16.67
C PRO A 122 1.50 13.82 -16.64
N LEU A 123 1.44 15.14 -16.51
CA LEU A 123 0.20 15.90 -16.39
C LEU A 123 -0.18 16.64 -17.68
N PRO A 124 -1.42 16.50 -18.17
CA PRO A 124 -1.97 17.42 -19.16
C PRO A 124 -2.16 18.80 -18.51
N ARG A 125 -1.52 19.84 -19.05
CA ARG A 125 -1.44 21.16 -18.39
C ARG A 125 -2.70 22.04 -18.49
N SER A 126 -3.73 21.56 -19.16
CA SER A 126 -4.98 22.31 -19.40
C SER A 126 -6.05 22.13 -18.34
N SER A 127 -5.90 21.14 -17.46
CA SER A 127 -6.90 20.74 -16.48
C SER A 127 -6.63 21.36 -15.12
N ARG A 128 -7.68 21.44 -14.29
CA ARG A 128 -7.56 21.66 -12.86
C ARG A 128 -7.47 20.30 -12.18
N TYR A 129 -6.69 20.19 -11.12
CA TYR A 129 -6.46 18.94 -10.44
C TYR A 129 -6.86 18.96 -8.97
N ILE A 130 -7.10 17.77 -8.45
CA ILE A 130 -7.14 17.51 -7.00
C ILE A 130 -6.01 16.54 -6.70
N ALA A 131 -5.11 16.94 -5.79
CA ALA A 131 -4.10 16.05 -5.25
C ALA A 131 -4.66 15.37 -4.00
N ARG A 132 -4.74 14.05 -4.02
CA ARG A 132 -5.15 13.20 -2.90
C ARG A 132 -3.92 12.49 -2.36
N PHE A 133 -3.51 12.86 -1.15
CA PHE A 133 -2.42 12.21 -0.44
C PHE A 133 -2.99 11.16 0.49
N MET A 134 -2.48 9.97 0.39
CA MET A 134 -3.05 8.79 1.05
C MET A 134 -1.97 7.93 1.66
N GLU A 135 -2.38 7.07 2.57
CA GLU A 135 -1.53 6.03 3.15
C GLU A 135 -2.17 4.66 2.99
N ALA A 136 -1.36 3.62 2.94
CA ALA A 136 -1.84 2.26 2.97
C ALA A 136 -0.94 1.35 3.79
N THR A 137 -1.56 0.50 4.60
CA THR A 137 -0.92 -0.56 5.37
C THR A 137 -1.58 -1.89 4.99
N PHE A 138 -0.79 -2.81 4.43
CA PHE A 138 -1.25 -4.12 4.03
C PHE A 138 -0.40 -5.21 4.66
N PRO A 139 -1.01 -6.26 5.27
CA PRO A 139 -0.29 -7.32 5.92
C PRO A 139 0.60 -8.10 4.95
N PRO A 140 1.62 -8.81 5.45
CA PRO A 140 2.51 -9.60 4.62
C PRO A 140 1.81 -10.81 4.03
N GLY A 141 2.37 -11.29 2.96
CA GLY A 141 2.18 -12.66 2.48
C GLY A 141 0.98 -12.93 1.61
N GLN A 142 -0.17 -12.42 1.86
CA GLN A 142 -1.39 -12.80 1.15
C GLN A 142 -1.82 -11.82 0.07
N GLY A 143 -0.88 -10.93 -0.33
CA GLY A 143 -1.15 -10.07 -1.45
C GLY A 143 -2.51 -9.42 -1.37
N MET A 144 -2.67 -8.39 -0.51
CA MET A 144 -3.82 -7.53 -0.75
C MET A 144 -3.72 -7.00 -2.17
N VAL A 145 -4.71 -7.36 -2.95
CA VAL A 145 -4.78 -7.01 -4.37
C VAL A 145 -5.91 -6.00 -4.51
N THR A 146 -5.64 -4.85 -5.10
CA THR A 146 -6.70 -3.90 -5.45
C THR A 146 -7.60 -4.52 -6.53
N THR A 147 -8.83 -4.02 -6.66
CA THR A 147 -9.60 -4.22 -7.88
C THR A 147 -8.84 -3.60 -9.05
N VAL A 148 -9.10 -4.08 -10.28
CA VAL A 148 -8.59 -3.40 -11.48
C VAL A 148 -9.28 -2.05 -11.59
N HIS A 149 -8.50 -0.98 -11.67
CA HIS A 149 -8.98 0.39 -11.69
C HIS A 149 -8.08 1.30 -12.53
N ARG A 150 -8.55 2.53 -12.76
CA ARG A 150 -7.84 3.61 -13.46
C ARG A 150 -7.89 4.87 -12.65
N HIS A 151 -6.94 5.77 -12.93
CA HIS A 151 -6.96 7.15 -12.45
C HIS A 151 -6.98 8.13 -13.63
N ALA A 152 -7.70 9.24 -13.45
CA ALA A 152 -7.75 10.35 -14.40
C ALA A 152 -6.50 11.27 -14.33
N GLY A 153 -5.47 10.82 -13.63
CA GLY A 153 -4.18 11.47 -13.48
C GLY A 153 -3.13 10.46 -13.02
N PRO A 154 -1.84 10.86 -12.89
CA PRO A 154 -0.81 9.97 -12.40
C PRO A 154 -1.06 9.56 -10.96
N GLU A 155 -0.68 8.32 -10.64
CA GLU A 155 -0.55 7.84 -9.28
C GLU A 155 0.93 7.61 -8.97
N ALA A 156 1.41 8.14 -7.84
CA ALA A 156 2.78 8.02 -7.39
C ALA A 156 2.85 7.42 -5.99
N TRP A 157 3.88 6.61 -5.71
CA TRP A 157 4.07 5.90 -4.44
C TRP A 157 5.45 6.09 -3.88
N TYR A 158 5.55 6.06 -2.55
CA TYR A 158 6.78 5.82 -1.82
C TYR A 158 6.55 4.72 -0.79
N VAL A 159 7.33 3.64 -0.87
CA VAL A 159 7.22 2.48 0.01
C VAL A 159 8.12 2.69 1.22
N LEU A 160 7.54 2.70 2.43
CA LEU A 160 8.28 2.84 3.69
C LEU A 160 8.80 1.48 4.17
N THR A 161 7.96 0.45 4.09
CA THR A 161 8.32 -0.94 4.48
C THR A 161 7.66 -1.94 3.55
N GLY A 162 8.22 -3.14 3.48
CA GLY A 162 7.72 -4.20 2.62
C GLY A 162 7.92 -3.91 1.14
N ALA A 163 7.06 -4.46 0.31
CA ALA A 163 7.12 -4.29 -1.13
C ALA A 163 5.74 -4.31 -1.79
N GLN A 164 5.65 -3.70 -2.95
CA GLN A 164 4.47 -3.72 -3.82
C GLN A 164 4.84 -4.06 -5.25
N CYS A 165 3.89 -4.67 -5.94
CA CYS A 165 3.95 -4.93 -7.36
C CYS A 165 2.75 -4.27 -8.03
N LEU A 166 3.01 -3.35 -8.92
CA LEU A 166 2.03 -2.74 -9.81
C LEU A 166 2.06 -3.45 -11.14
N ARG A 167 0.91 -3.81 -11.66
CA ARG A 167 0.74 -4.37 -13.00
C ARG A 167 -0.19 -3.49 -13.81
N THR A 168 0.20 -3.22 -15.04
CA THR A 168 -0.63 -2.62 -16.10
C THR A 168 -0.56 -3.52 -17.33
N PRO A 169 -1.33 -3.26 -18.40
CA PRO A 169 -1.18 -4.00 -19.65
C PRO A 169 0.25 -3.97 -20.23
N GLU A 170 1.01 -2.91 -19.95
CA GLU A 170 2.28 -2.62 -20.59
C GLU A 170 3.50 -2.97 -19.73
N GLN A 171 3.34 -3.02 -18.39
CA GLN A 171 4.47 -3.20 -17.48
C GLN A 171 4.12 -3.85 -16.16
N VAL A 172 5.15 -4.41 -15.54
CA VAL A 172 5.17 -4.82 -14.15
C VAL A 172 6.22 -3.99 -13.44
N MET A 173 5.83 -3.24 -12.41
CA MET A 173 6.72 -2.42 -11.59
C MET A 173 6.74 -2.95 -10.16
N VAL A 174 7.93 -3.22 -9.65
CA VAL A 174 8.12 -3.60 -8.24
C VAL A 174 8.80 -2.46 -7.52
N LEU A 175 8.23 -2.04 -6.40
CA LEU A 175 8.80 -1.05 -5.49
C LEU A 175 8.99 -1.69 -4.11
N ARG A 176 10.18 -1.53 -3.55
CA ARG A 176 10.58 -2.02 -2.23
C ARG A 176 10.74 -0.87 -1.24
N SER A 177 10.96 -1.20 0.02
CA SER A 177 11.27 -0.21 1.06
C SER A 177 12.36 0.78 0.62
N GLY A 178 12.08 2.06 0.75
CA GLY A 178 12.95 3.16 0.31
C GLY A 178 12.80 3.57 -1.16
N GLU A 179 11.98 2.88 -1.94
CA GLU A 179 11.78 3.16 -3.35
C GLU A 179 10.49 3.93 -3.63
N GLY A 180 10.56 4.81 -4.63
CA GLY A 180 9.42 5.55 -5.15
C GLY A 180 9.26 5.35 -6.65
N GLY A 181 8.04 5.49 -7.13
CA GLY A 181 7.70 5.41 -8.55
C GLY A 181 6.30 5.95 -8.84
N PHE A 182 5.93 5.97 -10.09
CA PHE A 182 4.60 6.41 -10.50
C PHE A 182 4.10 5.65 -11.73
N ALA A 183 2.77 5.64 -11.90
CA ALA A 183 2.09 5.22 -13.13
C ALA A 183 1.49 6.44 -13.83
N PRO A 184 1.46 6.47 -15.18
CA PRO A 184 0.80 7.52 -15.94
C PRO A 184 -0.73 7.43 -15.81
N PRO A 185 -1.47 8.50 -16.15
CA PRO A 185 -2.92 8.45 -16.22
C PRO A 185 -3.43 7.49 -17.31
N GLY A 186 -4.56 6.89 -17.07
CA GLY A 186 -5.36 6.20 -18.08
C GLY A 186 -5.29 4.67 -18.12
N PRO A 187 -4.14 3.98 -18.14
CA PRO A 187 -4.14 2.53 -18.22
C PRO A 187 -4.79 1.87 -16.99
N PRO A 188 -5.50 0.75 -17.19
CA PRO A 188 -5.96 -0.03 -16.06
C PRO A 188 -4.78 -0.61 -15.29
N MET A 189 -4.91 -0.65 -13.98
CA MET A 189 -3.86 -1.14 -13.11
C MET A 189 -4.40 -1.99 -11.97
N VAL A 190 -3.53 -2.83 -11.43
CA VAL A 190 -3.74 -3.55 -10.18
C VAL A 190 -2.48 -3.50 -9.34
N LEU A 191 -2.63 -3.22 -8.05
CA LEU A 191 -1.54 -3.18 -7.10
C LEU A 191 -1.66 -4.36 -6.14
N THR A 192 -0.54 -5.04 -5.92
CA THR A 192 -0.43 -6.20 -5.02
C THR A 192 0.66 -5.93 -3.99
N SER A 193 0.36 -6.16 -2.71
CA SER A 193 1.38 -6.27 -1.67
C SER A 193 2.12 -7.59 -1.83
N ILE A 194 3.44 -7.57 -1.83
CA ILE A 194 4.30 -8.75 -2.01
C ILE A 194 5.35 -8.84 -0.91
N GLY A 195 5.97 -10.02 -0.79
CA GLY A 195 7.03 -10.27 0.19
C GLY A 195 6.52 -10.61 1.60
N PRO A 196 7.44 -10.87 2.55
CA PRO A 196 7.12 -11.34 3.88
C PRO A 196 6.79 -10.25 4.90
N GLU A 197 7.00 -8.97 4.54
CA GLU A 197 6.82 -7.84 5.43
C GLU A 197 5.50 -7.10 5.18
N THR A 198 4.95 -6.47 6.23
CA THR A 198 3.84 -5.54 6.09
C THR A 198 4.24 -4.40 5.16
N ARG A 199 3.53 -4.25 4.05
CA ARG A 199 3.72 -3.11 3.17
C ARG A 199 3.08 -1.88 3.78
N ARG A 200 3.88 -0.82 3.97
CA ARG A 200 3.43 0.53 4.34
C ARG A 200 3.91 1.51 3.30
N ALA A 201 3.01 2.26 2.72
CA ALA A 201 3.36 3.26 1.70
C ALA A 201 2.49 4.50 1.83
N VAL A 202 3.08 5.65 1.53
CA VAL A 202 2.33 6.86 1.19
C VAL A 202 2.20 6.96 -0.32
N PHE A 203 1.10 7.51 -0.79
CA PHE A 203 0.89 7.69 -2.21
C PHE A 203 0.03 8.91 -2.53
N LEU A 204 0.17 9.37 -3.75
CA LEU A 204 -0.49 10.52 -4.32
C LEU A 204 -1.25 10.08 -5.56
N VAL A 205 -2.53 10.46 -5.65
CA VAL A 205 -3.26 10.51 -6.93
C VAL A 205 -3.52 11.97 -7.27
N LEU A 206 -2.98 12.43 -8.39
CA LEU A 206 -3.18 13.78 -8.87
C LEU A 206 -4.10 13.74 -10.10
N HIS A 207 -5.41 13.78 -9.85
CA HIS A 207 -6.43 13.54 -10.87
C HIS A 207 -7.10 14.82 -11.35
N ASP A 208 -7.67 14.78 -12.55
CA ASP A 208 -8.52 15.85 -13.07
C ASP A 208 -9.68 16.10 -12.11
N ALA A 209 -9.92 17.37 -11.78
CA ALA A 209 -10.97 17.75 -10.83
C ALA A 209 -12.40 17.47 -11.32
N SER A 210 -12.59 17.29 -12.63
CA SER A 210 -13.88 16.95 -13.23
C SER A 210 -14.16 15.44 -13.28
N GLU A 211 -13.15 14.60 -12.99
CA GLU A 211 -13.23 13.16 -13.09
C GLU A 211 -13.17 12.48 -11.71
N PRO A 212 -13.75 11.30 -11.55
CA PRO A 212 -13.54 10.49 -10.35
C PRO A 212 -12.06 10.20 -10.14
N TRP A 213 -11.59 10.29 -8.89
CA TRP A 213 -10.20 10.00 -8.58
C TRP A 213 -9.79 8.55 -8.90
N GLN A 214 -10.76 7.62 -8.88
CA GLN A 214 -10.61 6.21 -9.24
C GLN A 214 -11.86 5.70 -9.94
N THR A 215 -11.69 4.92 -10.99
CA THR A 215 -12.76 4.21 -11.69
C THR A 215 -12.41 2.74 -11.81
N ASN A 216 -13.24 1.86 -11.24
CA ASN A 216 -13.08 0.42 -11.41
C ASN A 216 -13.41 0.03 -12.84
N THR A 217 -12.69 -0.94 -13.39
CA THR A 217 -12.89 -1.42 -14.76
C THR A 217 -12.72 -2.93 -14.87
N SER A 218 -13.40 -3.54 -15.82
CA SER A 218 -13.24 -4.95 -16.21
C SER A 218 -12.60 -5.13 -17.60
N GLU A 219 -12.15 -4.04 -18.22
CA GLU A 219 -11.61 -4.07 -19.58
C GLU A 219 -10.27 -4.80 -19.71
N TRP A 220 -9.65 -5.08 -18.62
CA TRP A 220 -8.36 -5.77 -18.57
C TRP A 220 -8.32 -6.78 -17.42
N THR A 221 -7.71 -7.93 -17.70
CA THR A 221 -7.39 -8.95 -16.69
C THR A 221 -5.88 -9.10 -16.63
N PRO A 222 -5.25 -8.97 -15.46
CA PRO A 222 -3.81 -9.15 -15.32
C PRO A 222 -3.38 -10.56 -15.74
N THR A 223 -2.53 -10.65 -16.76
CA THR A 223 -1.93 -11.90 -17.26
C THR A 223 -0.49 -12.09 -16.80
N SER A 224 0.20 -10.98 -16.49
CA SER A 224 1.53 -11.02 -15.91
C SER A 224 1.47 -11.33 -14.41
N GLU A 225 2.45 -12.05 -13.91
CA GLU A 225 2.59 -12.32 -12.48
C GLU A 225 3.54 -11.32 -11.84
N CYS A 226 3.28 -10.99 -10.58
CA CYS A 226 4.30 -10.33 -9.76
C CYS A 226 5.43 -11.31 -9.48
N PRO A 227 6.68 -10.84 -9.35
CA PRO A 227 7.80 -11.70 -8.93
C PRO A 227 7.41 -12.51 -7.70
N ALA A 228 7.77 -13.79 -7.73
CA ALA A 228 7.58 -14.67 -6.59
C ALA A 228 8.31 -14.08 -5.37
N ARG A 229 7.81 -14.40 -4.21
CA ARG A 229 8.37 -13.98 -2.92
C ARG A 229 9.80 -14.52 -2.79
N GLU A 230 10.78 -13.64 -2.78
CA GLU A 230 12.08 -13.96 -2.23
C GLU A 230 12.08 -13.73 -0.73
#